data_3fa4c8ac62ee27315763a8d2a587d076
#
_entry.id   3fa4c8ac62ee27315763a8d2a587d076
#
_cell.length_a   1.000
_cell.length_b   1.000
_cell.length_c   1.000
_cell.angle_alpha   90.00
_cell.angle_beta   90.00
_cell.angle_gamma   90.00
#
_symmetry.space_group_name_H-M   'P 1'
#
loop_
_entity.id
_entity.type
_entity.pdbx_description
1 polymer ?
#
loop_
_entity_poly.entity_id
_entity_poly.type
_entity_poly.pdbx_seq_one_letter_code
_entity_poly.pdbx_strand_id
1 'polypeptide(L)'
;MIYKNKKIPNTFGFDVKAASYADYDSVEELENLIACGCIVSPFLHIGCGSNLLFEKDYEGTVLHSRCLVGSEMCIRDRHSRIGGVEVTAEDDERVSVRVGAGVIWDDFVACCVERGWYGAENLSLIPGEVGASAVQNIGAYGVEVKDLISSVETINIRGEKRVYQNNECEYAYRKSLFKKPEMKSVFVTYVNFALSKKERYTLDYGTIRQELANYPAVDLITLRHVIINIRESKLPDPKMLGNAGSFFMNPIVPRAQFELLLRRYPSMPHYEVDADRVKIPAGWMIDQCGWKGKALGSAAVHDKQALVLVNLGGATGRDVIALSDAVRASVQEKFGVEIRPEVNFI
;
A
#
# COMPACT_ATOMS: atom_id res chain seq x y z
N MET A 1 -9.99 22.62 10.65
CA MET A 1 -11.18 23.28 9.99
C MET A 1 -12.02 22.21 9.30
N ILE A 2 -13.37 22.26 9.42
CA ILE A 2 -14.27 21.29 8.77
C ILE A 2 -14.88 21.91 7.52
N TYR A 3 -14.77 21.22 6.41
CA TYR A 3 -15.32 21.59 5.12
C TYR A 3 -16.58 20.76 4.81
N LYS A 4 -17.51 21.30 4.04
CA LYS A 4 -18.69 20.60 3.54
C LYS A 4 -18.55 20.35 2.03
N ASN A 5 -19.03 19.20 1.57
CA ASN A 5 -19.01 18.80 0.15
C ASN A 5 -17.64 18.94 -0.53
N LYS A 6 -16.55 18.62 0.22
CA LYS A 6 -15.19 18.69 -0.30
C LYS A 6 -14.86 17.41 -1.08
N LYS A 7 -14.16 17.56 -2.21
CA LYS A 7 -13.65 16.45 -3.02
C LYS A 7 -12.69 15.59 -2.20
N ILE A 8 -12.85 14.27 -2.31
CA ILE A 8 -12.01 13.28 -1.62
C ILE A 8 -10.84 12.93 -2.55
N PRO A 9 -9.57 13.03 -2.08
CA PRO A 9 -8.43 12.57 -2.84
C PRO A 9 -8.50 11.05 -3.06
N ASN A 10 -8.32 10.61 -4.30
CA ASN A 10 -8.22 9.21 -4.66
C ASN A 10 -7.43 9.05 -5.96
N THR A 11 -6.67 7.97 -6.05
CA THR A 11 -5.76 7.73 -7.18
C THR A 11 -6.45 7.18 -8.44
N PHE A 12 -7.72 6.77 -8.35
CA PHE A 12 -8.54 6.48 -9.54
C PHE A 12 -8.98 7.74 -10.29
N GLY A 13 -8.87 8.93 -9.65
CA GLY A 13 -9.30 10.20 -10.24
C GLY A 13 -10.81 10.42 -10.25
N PHE A 14 -11.58 9.68 -9.43
CA PHE A 14 -13.03 9.86 -9.33
C PHE A 14 -13.38 11.22 -8.74
N ASP A 15 -14.45 11.81 -9.24
CA ASP A 15 -15.02 13.06 -8.70
C ASP A 15 -16.05 12.73 -7.62
N VAL A 16 -15.55 12.35 -6.44
CA VAL A 16 -16.38 12.01 -5.28
C VAL A 16 -16.15 12.99 -4.13
N LYS A 17 -17.19 13.27 -3.37
CA LYS A 17 -17.20 14.27 -2.29
C LYS A 17 -17.58 13.64 -0.96
N ALA A 18 -17.09 14.24 0.12
CA ALA A 18 -17.50 13.93 1.48
C ALA A 18 -18.52 14.94 1.98
N ALA A 19 -19.56 14.49 2.67
CA ALA A 19 -20.53 15.38 3.33
C ALA A 19 -19.84 16.30 4.36
N SER A 20 -18.90 15.78 5.10
CA SER A 20 -17.98 16.52 5.98
C SER A 20 -16.54 16.07 5.74
N TYR A 21 -15.61 17.01 5.85
CA TYR A 21 -14.20 16.74 5.57
C TYR A 21 -13.32 17.56 6.49
N ALA A 22 -12.35 16.94 7.13
CA ALA A 22 -11.37 17.59 7.97
C ALA A 22 -9.97 17.17 7.58
N ASP A 23 -9.11 18.17 7.31
CA ASP A 23 -7.66 17.96 7.18
C ASP A 23 -7.01 18.11 8.56
N TYR A 24 -5.94 17.37 8.83
CA TYR A 24 -5.06 17.60 9.96
C TYR A 24 -3.60 17.28 9.55
N ASP A 25 -2.65 18.00 10.17
CA ASP A 25 -1.23 17.94 9.86
C ASP A 25 -0.39 17.43 11.05
N SER A 26 -1.00 17.28 12.22
CA SER A 26 -0.32 16.84 13.44
C SER A 26 -1.22 15.98 14.31
N VAL A 27 -0.61 15.23 15.23
CA VAL A 27 -1.35 14.46 16.25
C VAL A 27 -2.16 15.40 17.15
N GLU A 28 -1.63 16.57 17.47
CA GLU A 28 -2.33 17.58 18.26
C GLU A 28 -3.60 18.07 17.57
N GLU A 29 -3.56 18.33 16.26
CA GLU A 29 -4.78 18.69 15.51
C GLU A 29 -5.80 17.55 15.48
N LEU A 30 -5.35 16.30 15.35
CA LEU A 30 -6.22 15.13 15.45
C LEU A 30 -6.86 15.04 16.84
N GLU A 31 -6.08 15.23 17.92
CA GLU A 31 -6.59 15.27 19.30
C GLU A 31 -7.65 16.37 19.48
N ASN A 32 -7.40 17.55 18.91
CA ASN A 32 -8.37 18.65 18.93
C ASN A 32 -9.65 18.32 18.17
N LEU A 33 -9.57 17.66 17.00
CA LEU A 33 -10.73 17.18 16.24
C LEU A 33 -11.53 16.13 17.00
N ILE A 34 -10.87 15.27 17.77
CA ILE A 34 -11.51 14.28 18.64
C ILE A 34 -12.19 15.00 19.81
N ALA A 35 -11.47 15.88 20.53
CA ALA A 35 -11.95 16.55 21.73
C ALA A 35 -13.14 17.47 21.46
N CYS A 36 -13.19 18.15 20.32
CA CYS A 36 -14.33 18.99 19.94
C CYS A 36 -15.58 18.21 19.52
N GLY A 37 -15.54 16.87 19.44
CA GLY A 37 -16.64 16.05 18.93
C GLY A 37 -16.96 16.29 17.45
N CYS A 38 -16.01 16.81 16.70
CA CYS A 38 -16.19 17.20 15.31
C CYS A 38 -16.20 16.02 14.35
N ILE A 39 -15.79 14.84 14.82
CA ILE A 39 -15.77 13.60 14.03
C ILE A 39 -17.11 12.90 14.22
N VAL A 40 -17.99 13.06 13.25
CA VAL A 40 -19.34 12.47 13.28
C VAL A 40 -19.37 11.18 12.46
N SER A 41 -19.92 10.13 13.05
CA SER A 41 -20.08 8.82 12.39
C SER A 41 -21.21 8.86 11.32
N PRO A 42 -21.07 8.15 10.18
CA PRO A 42 -19.90 7.35 9.83
C PRO A 42 -18.69 8.22 9.47
N PHE A 43 -17.50 7.78 9.79
CA PHE A 43 -16.29 8.48 9.38
C PHE A 43 -15.29 7.53 8.72
N LEU A 44 -14.43 8.10 7.87
CA LEU A 44 -13.38 7.42 7.14
C LEU A 44 -12.06 8.17 7.32
N HIS A 45 -11.04 7.50 7.80
CA HIS A 45 -9.68 8.04 7.87
C HIS A 45 -8.91 7.65 6.60
N ILE A 46 -8.34 8.62 5.92
CA ILE A 46 -7.61 8.43 4.67
C ILE A 46 -6.27 9.18 4.69
N GLY A 47 -5.33 8.66 3.91
CA GLY A 47 -4.19 9.39 3.38
C GLY A 47 -4.46 9.84 1.94
N CYS A 48 -3.52 9.64 1.02
CA CYS A 48 -3.68 10.03 -0.40
C CYS A 48 -4.74 9.22 -1.18
N GLY A 49 -5.45 8.30 -0.54
CA GLY A 49 -6.52 7.51 -1.17
C GLY A 49 -6.03 6.50 -2.21
N SER A 50 -4.78 6.01 -2.09
CA SER A 50 -4.15 5.13 -3.08
C SER A 50 -4.68 3.69 -3.11
N ASN A 51 -5.50 3.30 -2.12
CA ASN A 51 -6.08 1.96 -2.02
C ASN A 51 -7.59 1.99 -1.73
N LEU A 52 -8.29 3.00 -2.26
CA LEU A 52 -9.73 3.21 -2.06
C LEU A 52 -10.46 3.26 -3.39
N LEU A 53 -11.62 2.61 -3.45
CA LEU A 53 -12.57 2.66 -4.55
C LEU A 53 -13.90 3.20 -4.03
N PHE A 54 -14.27 4.39 -4.46
CA PHE A 54 -15.54 5.02 -4.10
C PHE A 54 -16.61 4.70 -5.14
N GLU A 55 -17.76 4.15 -4.70
CA GLU A 55 -18.92 3.92 -5.56
C GLU A 55 -19.77 5.18 -5.76
N LYS A 56 -19.80 6.05 -4.74
CA LYS A 56 -20.56 7.29 -4.69
C LYS A 56 -19.92 8.29 -3.73
N ASP A 57 -20.52 9.45 -3.59
CA ASP A 57 -20.17 10.41 -2.55
C ASP A 57 -20.27 9.78 -1.16
N TYR A 58 -19.37 10.17 -0.26
CA TYR A 58 -19.33 9.67 1.10
C TYR A 58 -20.22 10.51 2.03
N GLU A 59 -21.26 9.91 2.58
CA GLU A 59 -22.28 10.58 3.39
C GLU A 59 -21.83 10.92 4.82
N GLY A 60 -20.58 10.61 5.19
CA GLY A 60 -20.00 10.82 6.52
C GLY A 60 -18.89 11.87 6.56
N THR A 61 -18.07 11.76 7.60
CA THR A 61 -16.89 12.62 7.81
C THR A 61 -15.63 11.92 7.26
N VAL A 62 -14.93 12.55 6.33
CA VAL A 62 -13.58 12.11 5.92
C VAL A 62 -12.57 12.88 6.76
N LEU A 63 -11.67 12.13 7.40
CA LEU A 63 -10.50 12.63 8.10
C LEU A 63 -9.29 12.35 7.22
N HIS A 64 -8.65 13.40 6.75
CA HIS A 64 -7.51 13.30 5.87
C HIS A 64 -6.25 13.75 6.60
N SER A 65 -5.33 12.82 6.80
CA SER A 65 -3.98 13.16 7.25
C SER A 65 -3.24 13.77 6.06
N ARG A 66 -2.95 15.08 6.13
CA ARG A 66 -2.11 15.70 5.11
C ARG A 66 -0.67 15.30 5.34
N CYS A 67 0.00 14.99 4.24
CA CYS A 67 1.43 14.78 4.27
C CYS A 67 2.13 16.08 4.65
N LEU A 68 3.00 16.02 5.66
CA LEU A 68 3.84 17.15 6.11
C LEU A 68 4.93 17.54 5.09
N VAL A 69 4.95 16.94 3.91
CA VAL A 69 5.93 17.20 2.85
C VAL A 69 5.25 17.78 1.63
N GLY A 70 5.09 19.08 1.60
CA GLY A 70 4.44 19.73 0.45
C GLY A 70 4.55 21.25 0.42
N SER A 71 5.60 21.83 0.95
CA SER A 71 6.03 23.17 0.54
C SER A 71 7.46 23.12 0.03
N GLU A 72 7.74 23.85 -1.04
CA GLU A 72 9.08 24.03 -1.62
C GLU A 72 10.15 24.49 -0.60
N MET A 73 9.74 24.86 0.60
CA MET A 73 10.63 25.24 1.72
C MET A 73 11.38 24.04 2.34
N CYS A 74 10.90 22.80 2.21
CA CYS A 74 11.58 21.62 2.77
C CYS A 74 12.74 21.12 1.90
N ILE A 75 12.85 21.56 0.64
CA ILE A 75 13.92 21.13 -0.28
C ILE A 75 15.25 21.84 0.02
N ARG A 76 15.25 22.99 0.69
CA ARG A 76 16.48 23.77 0.98
C ARG A 76 17.19 23.42 2.28
N ASP A 77 16.53 22.69 3.18
CA ASP A 77 17.12 22.32 4.49
C ASP A 77 17.42 20.83 4.56
N ARG A 78 18.16 20.33 3.59
CA ARG A 78 18.49 18.89 3.40
C ARG A 78 19.40 18.31 4.50
N HIS A 79 19.76 19.06 5.52
CA HIS A 79 20.76 18.59 6.49
C HIS A 79 20.26 18.31 7.91
N SER A 80 18.98 18.52 8.26
CA SER A 80 18.59 18.26 9.65
C SER A 80 17.15 17.83 9.97
N ARG A 81 16.16 17.86 9.05
CA ARG A 81 14.81 17.37 9.40
C ARG A 81 14.01 17.00 8.14
N ILE A 82 13.99 15.72 7.76
CA ILE A 82 12.80 15.19 7.11
C ILE A 82 11.73 15.22 8.21
N GLY A 83 10.80 16.18 8.13
CA GLY A 83 9.79 16.37 9.15
C GLY A 83 9.00 15.07 9.35
N GLY A 84 9.06 14.50 10.55
CA GLY A 84 8.35 13.29 10.93
C GLY A 84 9.19 12.00 10.99
N VAL A 85 10.50 12.03 10.75
CA VAL A 85 11.42 10.91 11.01
C VAL A 85 12.36 11.26 12.15
N GLU A 86 12.25 10.54 13.27
CA GLU A 86 13.05 10.73 14.49
C GLU A 86 13.85 9.46 14.77
N VAL A 87 15.18 9.59 14.94
CA VAL A 87 16.03 8.50 15.41
C VAL A 87 15.86 8.39 16.92
N THR A 88 15.33 7.27 17.39
CA THR A 88 15.06 7.04 18.83
C THR A 88 16.16 6.25 19.52
N ALA A 89 16.86 5.40 18.77
CA ALA A 89 18.05 4.66 19.25
C ALA A 89 18.92 4.29 18.06
N GLU A 90 20.21 4.23 18.26
CA GLU A 90 21.17 3.84 17.22
C GLU A 90 22.40 3.19 17.87
N ASP A 91 22.86 2.10 17.26
CA ASP A 91 24.13 1.44 17.56
C ASP A 91 24.91 1.14 16.27
N ASP A 92 25.97 0.34 16.33
CA ASP A 92 26.80 0.01 15.15
C ASP A 92 26.09 -0.93 14.14
N GLU A 93 25.04 -1.62 14.56
CA GLU A 93 24.35 -2.63 13.73
C GLU A 93 22.95 -2.22 13.31
N ARG A 94 22.26 -1.41 14.12
CA ARG A 94 20.85 -1.12 13.99
C ARG A 94 20.54 0.34 14.28
N VAL A 95 19.46 0.79 13.70
CA VAL A 95 18.82 2.07 14.01
C VAL A 95 17.34 1.86 14.26
N SER A 96 16.82 2.47 15.30
CA SER A 96 15.40 2.57 15.60
C SER A 96 14.92 3.96 15.25
N VAL A 97 13.87 4.03 14.44
CA VAL A 97 13.29 5.30 14.00
C VAL A 97 11.79 5.34 14.27
N ARG A 98 11.32 6.47 14.74
CA ARG A 98 9.91 6.80 14.93
C ARG A 98 9.46 7.70 13.80
N VAL A 99 8.45 7.28 13.03
CA VAL A 99 8.02 7.95 11.80
C VAL A 99 6.55 8.33 11.89
N GLY A 100 6.22 9.58 11.59
CA GLY A 100 4.83 10.06 11.55
C GLY A 100 3.99 9.32 10.51
N ALA A 101 2.75 8.98 10.86
CA ALA A 101 1.87 8.22 9.98
C ALA A 101 1.58 8.89 8.64
N GLY A 102 1.61 10.24 8.58
CA GLY A 102 1.41 11.03 7.36
C GLY A 102 2.65 11.21 6.49
N VAL A 103 3.81 10.70 6.87
CA VAL A 103 5.03 10.76 6.02
C VAL A 103 4.79 9.90 4.78
N ILE A 104 5.14 10.43 3.59
CA ILE A 104 5.08 9.66 2.34
C ILE A 104 6.02 8.46 2.46
N TRP A 105 5.49 7.29 2.15
CA TRP A 105 6.24 6.04 2.28
C TRP A 105 7.53 6.04 1.47
N ASP A 106 7.48 6.48 0.20
CA ASP A 106 8.66 6.46 -0.67
C ASP A 106 9.72 7.49 -0.27
N ASP A 107 9.33 8.62 0.34
CA ASP A 107 10.26 9.59 0.93
C ASP A 107 10.98 9.00 2.14
N PHE A 108 10.26 8.22 2.97
CA PHE A 108 10.89 7.49 4.08
C PHE A 108 11.89 6.45 3.56
N VAL A 109 11.53 5.69 2.52
CA VAL A 109 12.46 4.72 1.90
C VAL A 109 13.68 5.43 1.31
N ALA A 110 13.51 6.57 0.64
CA ALA A 110 14.62 7.38 0.12
C ALA A 110 15.56 7.82 1.26
N CYS A 111 15.00 8.31 2.37
CA CYS A 111 15.75 8.65 3.56
C CYS A 111 16.54 7.47 4.13
N CYS A 112 15.96 6.28 4.18
CA CYS A 112 16.65 5.07 4.61
C CYS A 112 17.86 4.77 3.73
N VAL A 113 17.69 4.82 2.40
CA VAL A 113 18.76 4.58 1.42
C VAL A 113 19.88 5.61 1.55
N GLU A 114 19.55 6.90 1.63
CA GLU A 114 20.52 7.99 1.80
C GLU A 114 21.36 7.89 3.08
N ARG A 115 20.78 7.30 4.14
CA ARG A 115 21.43 7.11 5.44
C ARG A 115 22.11 5.75 5.61
N GLY A 116 22.07 4.88 4.59
CA GLY A 116 22.65 3.55 4.67
C GLY A 116 21.86 2.61 5.62
N TRP A 117 20.54 2.78 5.73
CA TRP A 117 19.65 1.93 6.51
C TRP A 117 18.97 0.90 5.62
N TYR A 118 19.25 -0.37 5.87
CA TYR A 118 18.84 -1.49 5.03
C TYR A 118 17.49 -2.09 5.45
N GLY A 119 16.75 -2.61 4.48
CA GLY A 119 15.55 -3.40 4.63
C GLY A 119 14.30 -2.83 3.97
N ALA A 120 14.23 -1.51 3.74
CA ALA A 120 13.08 -0.85 3.13
C ALA A 120 13.20 -0.68 1.59
N GLU A 121 14.37 -0.84 1.01
CA GLU A 121 14.70 -0.53 -0.38
C GLU A 121 13.82 -1.28 -1.41
N ASN A 122 13.46 -2.54 -1.13
CA ASN A 122 12.55 -3.32 -1.99
C ASN A 122 11.11 -2.78 -2.02
N LEU A 123 10.75 -1.95 -1.05
CA LEU A 123 9.43 -1.33 -0.94
C LEU A 123 9.37 0.07 -1.56
N SER A 124 10.40 0.45 -2.35
CA SER A 124 10.47 1.73 -3.07
C SER A 124 9.28 1.95 -3.99
N LEU A 125 8.88 3.20 -4.14
CA LEU A 125 7.83 3.69 -5.05
C LEU A 125 6.45 3.05 -4.78
N ILE A 126 6.19 2.51 -3.57
CA ILE A 126 4.82 2.12 -3.17
C ILE A 126 4.08 3.40 -2.78
N PRO A 127 2.93 3.70 -3.42
CA PRO A 127 2.17 4.91 -3.10
C PRO A 127 1.49 4.79 -1.74
N GLY A 128 1.35 5.91 -1.05
CA GLY A 128 0.71 6.01 0.25
C GLY A 128 1.64 6.53 1.33
N GLU A 129 1.16 6.52 2.55
CA GLU A 129 1.85 7.03 3.74
C GLU A 129 2.29 5.89 4.66
N VAL A 130 3.20 6.22 5.57
CA VAL A 130 3.77 5.30 6.56
C VAL A 130 2.67 4.65 7.42
N GLY A 131 1.67 5.40 7.89
CA GLY A 131 0.55 4.83 8.65
C GLY A 131 -0.26 3.81 7.84
N ALA A 132 -0.55 4.14 6.57
CA ALA A 132 -1.23 3.22 5.66
C ALA A 132 -0.40 1.96 5.38
N SER A 133 0.93 2.08 5.32
CA SER A 133 1.83 0.94 5.13
C SER A 133 1.70 -0.08 6.26
N ALA A 134 1.62 0.38 7.51
CA ALA A 134 1.42 -0.46 8.68
C ALA A 134 0.02 -1.10 8.70
N VAL A 135 -1.04 -0.33 8.36
CA VAL A 135 -2.41 -0.85 8.29
C VAL A 135 -2.55 -1.94 7.23
N GLN A 136 -1.96 -1.75 6.06
CA GLN A 136 -2.06 -2.67 4.91
C GLN A 136 -1.10 -3.85 4.99
N ASN A 137 -0.07 -3.81 5.84
CA ASN A 137 1.11 -4.67 5.74
C ASN A 137 1.61 -4.71 4.29
N ILE A 138 2.00 -3.54 3.77
CA ILE A 138 2.49 -3.45 2.40
C ILE A 138 3.67 -4.39 2.16
N GLY A 139 3.80 -4.87 0.95
CA GLY A 139 4.91 -5.76 0.60
C GLY A 139 5.11 -5.83 -0.90
N ALA A 140 6.36 -5.88 -1.30
CA ALA A 140 6.80 -6.05 -2.66
C ALA A 140 8.17 -6.72 -2.70
N TYR A 141 8.48 -7.40 -3.79
CA TYR A 141 9.80 -7.96 -4.08
C TYR A 141 10.43 -8.76 -2.93
N GLY A 142 9.59 -9.59 -2.27
CA GLY A 142 10.04 -10.52 -1.22
C GLY A 142 10.14 -9.91 0.18
N VAL A 143 9.80 -8.64 0.36
CA VAL A 143 9.82 -7.94 1.66
C VAL A 143 8.41 -7.51 2.04
N GLU A 144 8.05 -7.62 3.30
CA GLU A 144 6.84 -7.05 3.90
C GLU A 144 7.21 -6.04 4.99
N VAL A 145 6.45 -4.95 5.09
CA VAL A 145 6.76 -3.88 6.05
C VAL A 145 6.73 -4.34 7.51
N LYS A 146 5.94 -5.38 7.83
CA LYS A 146 5.91 -5.99 9.18
C LYS A 146 7.29 -6.46 9.66
N ASP A 147 8.20 -6.83 8.74
CA ASP A 147 9.53 -7.31 9.07
C ASP A 147 10.47 -6.18 9.54
N LEU A 148 10.05 -4.93 9.32
CA LEU A 148 10.77 -3.71 9.69
C LEU A 148 10.11 -2.99 10.88
N ILE A 149 8.80 -3.18 11.11
CA ILE A 149 8.06 -2.53 12.18
C ILE A 149 8.40 -3.16 13.53
N SER A 150 8.73 -2.33 14.52
CA SER A 150 8.86 -2.72 15.92
C SER A 150 7.57 -2.52 16.70
N SER A 151 6.91 -1.37 16.51
CA SER A 151 5.63 -1.05 17.14
C SER A 151 4.84 0.00 16.36
N VAL A 152 3.56 0.13 16.66
CA VAL A 152 2.63 1.12 16.07
C VAL A 152 1.95 1.90 17.18
N GLU A 153 2.07 3.24 17.15
CA GLU A 153 1.40 4.14 18.08
C GLU A 153 0.06 4.58 17.49
N THR A 154 -0.92 4.65 18.36
CA THR A 154 -2.29 4.96 17.94
C THR A 154 -3.01 5.87 18.94
N ILE A 155 -4.06 6.53 18.46
CA ILE A 155 -5.07 7.19 19.27
C ILE A 155 -6.45 6.71 18.81
N ASN A 156 -7.38 6.49 19.73
CA ASN A 156 -8.75 6.15 19.33
C ASN A 156 -9.67 7.39 19.36
N ILE A 157 -10.90 7.23 18.88
CA ILE A 157 -11.91 8.30 18.82
C ILE A 157 -12.29 8.87 20.22
N ARG A 158 -11.86 8.25 21.31
CA ARG A 158 -12.04 8.74 22.69
C ARG A 158 -10.80 9.50 23.20
N GLY A 159 -9.74 9.61 22.39
CA GLY A 159 -8.49 10.24 22.78
C GLY A 159 -7.53 9.31 23.56
N GLU A 160 -7.85 8.01 23.67
CA GLU A 160 -7.01 7.05 24.37
C GLU A 160 -5.85 6.63 23.47
N LYS A 161 -4.63 6.83 23.98
CA LYS A 161 -3.39 6.44 23.27
C LYS A 161 -3.00 5.00 23.61
N ARG A 162 -2.54 4.26 22.60
CA ARG A 162 -2.00 2.91 22.79
C ARG A 162 -0.84 2.64 21.83
N VAL A 163 0.15 1.90 22.33
CA VAL A 163 1.25 1.36 21.51
C VAL A 163 1.02 -0.13 21.35
N TYR A 164 0.98 -0.61 20.11
CA TYR A 164 0.92 -2.02 19.77
C TYR A 164 2.31 -2.49 19.37
N GLN A 165 2.84 -3.51 20.06
CA GLN A 165 4.08 -4.16 19.64
C GLN A 165 3.82 -4.96 18.35
N ASN A 166 4.86 -5.26 17.58
CA ASN A 166 4.74 -5.96 16.30
C ASN A 166 3.89 -7.25 16.40
N ASN A 167 4.13 -8.06 17.44
CA ASN A 167 3.40 -9.31 17.68
C ASN A 167 1.91 -9.12 18.04
N GLU A 168 1.51 -7.93 18.51
CA GLU A 168 0.11 -7.59 18.78
C GLU A 168 -0.61 -7.12 17.51
N CYS A 169 0.12 -6.73 16.46
CA CYS A 169 -0.45 -6.20 15.22
C CYS A 169 -1.07 -7.28 14.31
N GLU A 170 -0.98 -8.56 14.67
CA GLU A 170 -1.56 -9.72 13.94
C GLU A 170 -1.24 -9.71 12.43
N TYR A 171 -0.02 -9.34 12.08
CA TYR A 171 0.39 -9.21 10.69
C TYR A 171 0.38 -10.54 9.95
N ALA A 172 -0.25 -10.56 8.78
CA ALA A 172 -0.18 -11.61 7.78
C ALA A 172 -0.22 -11.00 6.38
N TYR A 173 -0.13 -11.80 5.33
CA TYR A 173 -0.17 -11.33 3.96
C TYR A 173 -1.38 -10.41 3.71
N ARG A 174 -1.14 -9.12 3.49
CA ARG A 174 -2.15 -8.05 3.33
C ARG A 174 -3.16 -7.95 4.48
N LYS A 175 -2.79 -8.35 5.68
CA LYS A 175 -3.60 -8.29 6.89
C LYS A 175 -2.85 -7.64 8.03
N SER A 176 -3.61 -6.94 8.87
CA SER A 176 -3.19 -6.47 10.19
C SER A 176 -4.39 -6.41 11.13
N LEU A 177 -4.14 -6.26 12.42
CA LEU A 177 -5.14 -5.93 13.43
C LEU A 177 -5.97 -4.70 13.02
N PHE A 178 -5.29 -3.67 12.47
CA PHE A 178 -5.90 -2.37 12.15
C PHE A 178 -6.94 -2.43 11.01
N LYS A 179 -7.03 -3.54 10.26
CA LYS A 179 -8.07 -3.77 9.24
C LYS A 179 -9.36 -4.38 9.80
N LYS A 180 -9.36 -4.77 11.06
CA LYS A 180 -10.55 -5.37 11.67
C LYS A 180 -11.63 -4.31 11.92
N PRO A 181 -12.93 -4.69 11.87
CA PRO A 181 -14.03 -3.75 12.08
C PRO A 181 -13.97 -2.97 13.40
N GLU A 182 -13.51 -3.60 14.48
CA GLU A 182 -13.35 -3.00 15.81
C GLU A 182 -12.26 -1.93 15.87
N MET A 183 -11.33 -1.94 14.92
CA MET A 183 -10.24 -0.96 14.84
C MET A 183 -10.58 0.26 13.97
N LYS A 184 -11.78 0.35 13.40
CA LYS A 184 -12.20 1.49 12.57
C LYS A 184 -12.16 2.84 13.29
N SER A 185 -12.25 2.83 14.62
CA SER A 185 -12.16 4.04 15.45
C SER A 185 -10.75 4.33 15.98
N VAL A 186 -9.74 3.62 15.48
CA VAL A 186 -8.34 3.76 15.89
C VAL A 186 -7.53 4.38 14.73
N PHE A 187 -6.81 5.44 15.05
CA PHE A 187 -5.95 6.18 14.11
C PHE A 187 -4.50 5.87 14.41
N VAL A 188 -3.74 5.45 13.40
CA VAL A 188 -2.28 5.32 13.51
C VAL A 188 -1.68 6.72 13.51
N THR A 189 -0.83 7.02 14.50
CA THR A 189 -0.16 8.32 14.66
C THR A 189 1.31 8.25 14.32
N TYR A 190 2.00 7.19 14.74
CA TYR A 190 3.40 6.93 14.43
C TYR A 190 3.62 5.43 14.19
N VAL A 191 4.63 5.13 13.39
CA VAL A 191 5.13 3.77 13.21
C VAL A 191 6.62 3.76 13.59
N ASN A 192 7.00 2.83 14.44
CA ASN A 192 8.38 2.64 14.87
C ASN A 192 9.00 1.51 14.06
N PHE A 193 10.16 1.77 13.48
CA PHE A 193 10.90 0.80 12.66
C PHE A 193 12.24 0.45 13.32
N ALA A 194 12.67 -0.79 13.11
CA ALA A 194 14.00 -1.27 13.44
C ALA A 194 14.71 -1.69 12.13
N LEU A 195 15.67 -0.87 11.70
CA LEU A 195 16.38 -1.03 10.44
C LEU A 195 17.82 -1.50 10.69
N SER A 196 18.40 -2.20 9.72
CA SER A 196 19.79 -2.64 9.77
C SER A 196 20.73 -1.55 9.24
N LYS A 197 21.90 -1.41 9.87
CA LYS A 197 23.03 -0.63 9.32
C LYS A 197 24.04 -1.54 8.62
N LYS A 198 23.85 -2.86 8.72
CA LYS A 198 24.67 -3.84 8.02
C LYS A 198 24.00 -4.22 6.70
N GLU A 199 24.81 -4.39 5.69
CA GLU A 199 24.39 -4.81 4.37
C GLU A 199 23.53 -6.07 4.42
N ARG A 200 22.32 -5.96 3.89
CA ARG A 200 21.36 -7.04 3.80
C ARG A 200 20.41 -6.79 2.65
N TYR A 201 20.51 -7.58 1.58
CA TYR A 201 19.66 -7.45 0.39
C TYR A 201 18.75 -8.65 0.20
N THR A 202 17.52 -8.42 -0.26
CA THR A 202 16.59 -9.44 -0.75
C THR A 202 16.51 -9.34 -2.26
N LEU A 203 17.21 -10.22 -3.00
CA LEU A 203 17.41 -10.12 -4.44
C LEU A 203 16.69 -11.23 -5.24
N ASP A 204 16.16 -12.25 -4.56
CA ASP A 204 15.67 -13.48 -5.20
C ASP A 204 14.22 -13.40 -5.70
N TYR A 205 13.71 -12.20 -5.90
CA TYR A 205 12.34 -12.01 -6.35
C TYR A 205 12.27 -11.42 -7.77
N GLY A 206 11.58 -12.12 -8.68
CA GLY A 206 11.36 -11.65 -10.05
C GLY A 206 12.64 -11.47 -10.85
N THR A 207 12.81 -10.31 -11.49
CA THR A 207 13.93 -9.99 -12.38
C THR A 207 15.03 -9.16 -11.72
N ILE A 208 14.99 -8.94 -10.40
CA ILE A 208 15.92 -8.04 -9.70
C ILE A 208 17.38 -8.39 -9.98
N ARG A 209 17.78 -9.66 -9.84
CA ARG A 209 19.17 -10.09 -10.10
C ARG A 209 19.58 -9.87 -11.55
N GLN A 210 18.67 -10.07 -12.50
CA GLN A 210 18.94 -9.87 -13.93
C GLN A 210 19.15 -8.39 -14.24
N GLU A 211 18.33 -7.51 -13.66
CA GLU A 211 18.47 -6.05 -13.83
C GLU A 211 19.75 -5.53 -13.16
N LEU A 212 20.06 -6.01 -11.95
CA LEU A 212 21.28 -5.64 -11.23
C LEU A 212 22.55 -6.05 -11.97
N ALA A 213 22.53 -7.11 -12.77
CA ALA A 213 23.69 -7.54 -13.55
C ALA A 213 24.16 -6.49 -14.58
N ASN A 214 23.34 -5.50 -14.90
CA ASN A 214 23.70 -4.37 -15.77
C ASN A 214 24.47 -3.26 -15.03
N TYR A 215 24.68 -3.37 -13.71
CA TYR A 215 25.34 -2.35 -12.89
C TYR A 215 26.69 -2.87 -12.38
N PRO A 216 27.70 -1.99 -12.22
CA PRO A 216 29.04 -2.40 -11.80
C PRO A 216 29.13 -2.83 -10.34
N ALA A 217 28.19 -2.40 -9.50
CA ALA A 217 28.13 -2.74 -8.08
C ALA A 217 26.68 -2.79 -7.60
N VAL A 218 26.45 -3.60 -6.56
CA VAL A 218 25.17 -3.67 -5.86
C VAL A 218 25.33 -2.89 -4.56
N ASP A 219 24.60 -1.78 -4.45
CA ASP A 219 24.44 -0.99 -3.25
C ASP A 219 22.97 -0.58 -3.06
N LEU A 220 22.64 0.08 -1.95
CA LEU A 220 21.27 0.52 -1.66
C LEU A 220 20.70 1.44 -2.75
N ILE A 221 21.53 2.36 -3.27
CA ILE A 221 21.11 3.34 -4.27
C ILE A 221 20.79 2.62 -5.58
N THR A 222 21.70 1.74 -6.02
CA THR A 222 21.51 0.94 -7.22
C THR A 222 20.31 0.02 -7.11
N LEU A 223 20.15 -0.67 -5.98
CA LEU A 223 18.99 -1.55 -5.76
C LEU A 223 17.67 -0.77 -5.79
N ARG A 224 17.59 0.36 -5.06
CA ARG A 224 16.41 1.23 -5.11
C ARG A 224 16.11 1.68 -6.55
N HIS A 225 17.12 2.11 -7.30
CA HIS A 225 16.95 2.54 -8.69
C HIS A 225 16.40 1.40 -9.57
N VAL A 226 16.94 0.19 -9.44
CA VAL A 226 16.45 -0.99 -10.18
C VAL A 226 14.99 -1.30 -9.82
N ILE A 227 14.63 -1.26 -8.53
CA ILE A 227 13.24 -1.48 -8.10
C ILE A 227 12.31 -0.44 -8.71
N ILE A 228 12.68 0.84 -8.69
CA ILE A 228 11.90 1.93 -9.29
C ILE A 228 11.70 1.67 -10.78
N ASN A 229 12.77 1.38 -11.53
CA ASN A 229 12.70 1.11 -12.97
C ASN A 229 11.78 -0.10 -13.30
N ILE A 230 11.90 -1.19 -12.53
CA ILE A 230 11.02 -2.36 -12.69
C ILE A 230 9.55 -1.97 -12.45
N ARG A 231 9.27 -1.13 -11.46
CA ARG A 231 7.90 -0.70 -11.15
C ARG A 231 7.34 0.22 -12.23
N GLU A 232 8.08 1.24 -12.63
CA GLU A 232 7.67 2.19 -13.67
C GLU A 232 7.46 1.52 -15.04
N SER A 233 8.26 0.49 -15.36
CA SER A 233 8.07 -0.27 -16.59
C SER A 233 6.75 -1.06 -16.62
N LYS A 234 6.18 -1.40 -15.46
CA LYS A 234 5.00 -2.26 -15.33
C LYS A 234 3.75 -1.55 -14.84
N LEU A 235 3.89 -0.56 -13.95
CA LEU A 235 2.76 0.10 -13.30
C LEU A 235 2.52 1.48 -13.91
N PRO A 236 1.27 1.83 -14.23
CA PRO A 236 0.95 3.16 -14.71
C PRO A 236 1.01 4.18 -13.55
N ASP A 237 1.53 5.38 -13.84
CA ASP A 237 1.44 6.51 -12.89
C ASP A 237 -0.05 6.87 -12.70
N PRO A 238 -0.57 6.86 -11.47
CA PRO A 238 -1.96 7.23 -11.20
C PRO A 238 -2.32 8.67 -11.61
N LYS A 239 -1.35 9.57 -11.72
CA LYS A 239 -1.56 10.94 -12.20
C LYS A 239 -1.87 10.99 -13.69
N MET A 240 -1.35 10.02 -14.45
CA MET A 240 -1.57 9.92 -15.91
C MET A 240 -2.71 8.98 -16.25
N LEU A 241 -2.86 7.90 -15.51
CA LEU A 241 -3.87 6.88 -15.73
C LEU A 241 -4.40 6.38 -14.37
N GLY A 242 -5.58 6.84 -13.98
CA GLY A 242 -6.17 6.59 -12.67
C GLY A 242 -6.21 5.09 -12.33
N ASN A 243 -5.65 4.71 -11.18
CA ASN A 243 -5.61 3.34 -10.69
C ASN A 243 -5.32 3.31 -9.17
N ALA A 244 -5.39 2.12 -8.55
CA ALA A 244 -5.02 1.91 -7.15
C ALA A 244 -3.92 0.85 -7.00
N GLY A 245 -2.98 0.77 -7.96
CA GLY A 245 -1.95 -0.26 -7.97
C GLY A 245 -2.53 -1.66 -8.24
N SER A 246 -1.98 -2.69 -7.59
CA SER A 246 -2.52 -4.05 -7.70
C SER A 246 -3.91 -4.12 -7.11
N PHE A 247 -4.90 -4.40 -7.95
CA PHE A 247 -6.30 -4.44 -7.53
C PHE A 247 -6.68 -5.75 -6.81
N PHE A 248 -6.03 -6.85 -7.16
CA PHE A 248 -6.31 -8.17 -6.60
C PHE A 248 -5.14 -8.71 -5.77
N MET A 249 -5.47 -9.40 -4.68
CA MET A 249 -4.52 -10.21 -3.94
C MET A 249 -4.17 -11.49 -4.71
N ASN A 250 -2.93 -11.96 -4.57
CA ASN A 250 -2.56 -13.28 -5.03
C ASN A 250 -3.24 -14.33 -4.12
N PRO A 251 -4.06 -15.25 -4.66
CA PRO A 251 -4.72 -16.27 -3.86
C PRO A 251 -3.72 -17.28 -3.30
N ILE A 252 -3.99 -17.70 -2.07
CA ILE A 252 -3.31 -18.81 -1.42
C ILE A 252 -4.27 -19.99 -1.45
N VAL A 253 -3.88 -21.07 -2.10
CA VAL A 253 -4.71 -22.28 -2.29
C VAL A 253 -4.09 -23.48 -1.56
N PRO A 254 -4.91 -24.50 -1.19
CA PRO A 254 -4.40 -25.77 -0.69
C PRO A 254 -3.46 -26.44 -1.71
N ARG A 255 -2.41 -27.11 -1.24
CA ARG A 255 -1.44 -27.81 -2.09
C ARG A 255 -2.11 -28.81 -3.05
N ALA A 256 -3.09 -29.56 -2.58
CA ALA A 256 -3.83 -30.50 -3.43
C ALA A 256 -4.53 -29.81 -4.62
N GLN A 257 -5.13 -28.64 -4.42
CA GLN A 257 -5.73 -27.84 -5.49
C GLN A 257 -4.66 -27.32 -6.45
N PHE A 258 -3.54 -26.83 -5.92
CA PHE A 258 -2.40 -26.36 -6.73
C PHE A 258 -1.86 -27.47 -7.62
N GLU A 259 -1.65 -28.68 -7.10
CA GLU A 259 -1.13 -29.82 -7.89
C GLU A 259 -2.06 -30.23 -9.05
N LEU A 260 -3.38 -30.17 -8.83
CA LEU A 260 -4.35 -30.39 -9.91
C LEU A 260 -4.25 -29.31 -11.00
N LEU A 261 -4.09 -28.05 -10.60
CA LEU A 261 -3.89 -26.94 -11.53
C LEU A 261 -2.55 -27.07 -12.27
N LEU A 262 -1.47 -27.45 -11.58
CA LEU A 262 -0.14 -27.59 -12.17
C LEU A 262 -0.09 -28.68 -13.25
N ARG A 263 -0.84 -29.78 -13.07
CA ARG A 263 -0.99 -30.82 -14.12
C ARG A 263 -1.63 -30.27 -15.39
N ARG A 264 -2.59 -29.34 -15.24
CA ARG A 264 -3.27 -28.70 -16.39
C ARG A 264 -2.49 -27.54 -16.96
N TYR A 265 -1.69 -26.87 -16.14
CA TYR A 265 -0.88 -25.69 -16.49
C TYR A 265 0.56 -25.85 -15.98
N PRO A 266 1.41 -26.66 -16.63
CA PRO A 266 2.75 -27.00 -16.11
C PRO A 266 3.69 -25.80 -15.93
N SER A 267 3.47 -24.70 -16.67
CA SER A 267 4.26 -23.48 -16.58
C SER A 267 3.68 -22.43 -15.61
N MET A 268 2.67 -22.81 -14.79
CA MET A 268 2.05 -21.90 -13.85
C MET A 268 3.04 -21.42 -12.79
N PRO A 269 3.31 -20.10 -12.70
CA PRO A 269 4.17 -19.55 -11.66
C PRO A 269 3.51 -19.69 -10.30
N HIS A 270 4.32 -19.93 -9.27
CA HIS A 270 3.84 -20.10 -7.91
C HIS A 270 4.91 -19.75 -6.88
N TYR A 271 4.49 -19.58 -5.64
CA TYR A 271 5.36 -19.34 -4.50
C TYR A 271 4.93 -20.25 -3.34
N GLU A 272 5.86 -20.97 -2.75
CA GLU A 272 5.62 -21.77 -1.57
C GLU A 272 5.26 -20.84 -0.38
N VAL A 273 4.22 -21.19 0.36
CA VAL A 273 3.84 -20.51 1.61
C VAL A 273 4.22 -21.37 2.80
N ASP A 274 3.82 -22.63 2.78
CA ASP A 274 4.17 -23.67 3.74
C ASP A 274 3.94 -25.06 3.13
N ALA A 275 4.03 -26.12 3.95
CA ALA A 275 3.82 -27.50 3.47
C ALA A 275 2.46 -27.73 2.81
N ASP A 276 1.43 -27.03 3.27
CA ASP A 276 0.03 -27.29 2.89
C ASP A 276 -0.54 -26.25 1.92
N ARG A 277 0.16 -25.12 1.71
CA ARG A 277 -0.40 -23.97 0.97
C ARG A 277 0.59 -23.38 -0.02
N VAL A 278 0.06 -22.99 -1.17
CA VAL A 278 0.82 -22.38 -2.28
C VAL A 278 0.12 -21.09 -2.71
N LYS A 279 0.89 -20.06 -2.98
CA LYS A 279 0.41 -18.77 -3.50
C LYS A 279 0.57 -18.74 -5.02
N ILE A 280 -0.52 -18.46 -5.75
CA ILE A 280 -0.53 -18.35 -7.22
C ILE A 280 -0.64 -16.87 -7.61
N PRO A 281 0.18 -16.36 -8.55
CA PRO A 281 0.04 -15.00 -9.06
C PRO A 281 -1.31 -14.78 -9.74
N ALA A 282 -2.16 -13.92 -9.17
CA ALA A 282 -3.45 -13.58 -9.76
C ALA A 282 -3.29 -12.92 -11.13
N GLY A 283 -2.25 -12.09 -11.32
CA GLY A 283 -1.97 -11.46 -12.60
C GLY A 283 -1.76 -12.46 -13.74
N TRP A 284 -1.11 -13.60 -13.47
CA TRP A 284 -0.97 -14.67 -14.44
C TRP A 284 -2.34 -15.30 -14.78
N MET A 285 -3.17 -15.59 -13.79
CA MET A 285 -4.51 -16.15 -14.04
C MET A 285 -5.40 -15.21 -14.85
N ILE A 286 -5.37 -13.92 -14.53
CA ILE A 286 -6.11 -12.88 -15.24
C ILE A 286 -5.64 -12.77 -16.71
N ASP A 287 -4.32 -12.82 -16.93
CA ASP A 287 -3.72 -12.83 -18.28
C ASP A 287 -4.13 -14.09 -19.06
N GLN A 288 -4.10 -15.27 -18.42
CA GLN A 288 -4.57 -16.52 -19.03
C GLN A 288 -6.07 -16.53 -19.36
N CYS A 289 -6.88 -15.73 -18.68
CA CYS A 289 -8.28 -15.47 -19.04
C CYS A 289 -8.42 -14.47 -20.19
N GLY A 290 -7.30 -13.90 -20.66
CA GLY A 290 -7.25 -12.96 -21.76
C GLY A 290 -7.79 -11.57 -21.40
N TRP A 291 -7.75 -11.17 -20.13
CA TRP A 291 -8.21 -9.85 -19.69
C TRP A 291 -7.13 -8.76 -19.83
N LYS A 292 -5.87 -9.11 -19.88
CA LYS A 292 -4.78 -8.14 -20.01
C LYS A 292 -4.97 -7.24 -21.24
N GLY A 293 -5.00 -5.93 -21.02
CA GLY A 293 -5.26 -4.93 -22.07
C GLY A 293 -6.71 -4.82 -22.51
N LYS A 294 -7.67 -5.55 -21.91
CA LYS A 294 -9.10 -5.45 -22.28
C LYS A 294 -9.83 -4.43 -21.44
N ALA A 295 -10.76 -3.71 -22.09
CA ALA A 295 -11.66 -2.78 -21.47
C ALA A 295 -13.07 -3.36 -21.30
N LEU A 296 -13.77 -2.87 -20.28
CA LEU A 296 -15.22 -2.99 -20.11
C LEU A 296 -15.77 -1.58 -19.83
N GLY A 297 -16.38 -0.97 -20.83
CA GLY A 297 -16.76 0.44 -20.76
C GLY A 297 -15.56 1.37 -20.62
N SER A 298 -15.58 2.25 -19.63
CA SER A 298 -14.51 3.21 -19.34
C SER A 298 -13.44 2.70 -18.37
N ALA A 299 -13.54 1.45 -17.90
CA ALA A 299 -12.52 0.78 -17.09
C ALA A 299 -11.81 -0.31 -17.89
N ALA A 300 -10.53 -0.56 -17.61
CA ALA A 300 -9.75 -1.59 -18.30
C ALA A 300 -8.80 -2.31 -17.35
N VAL A 301 -8.37 -3.51 -17.77
CA VAL A 301 -7.20 -4.19 -17.21
C VAL A 301 -5.97 -3.64 -17.92
N HIS A 302 -4.97 -3.17 -17.18
CA HIS A 302 -3.78 -2.56 -17.75
C HIS A 302 -3.00 -3.54 -18.63
N ASP A 303 -2.46 -3.04 -19.76
CA ASP A 303 -1.83 -3.84 -20.81
C ASP A 303 -0.44 -4.41 -20.43
N LYS A 304 0.26 -3.80 -19.46
CA LYS A 304 1.56 -4.30 -18.97
C LYS A 304 1.43 -5.12 -17.68
N GLN A 305 0.40 -4.87 -16.86
CA GLN A 305 0.22 -5.53 -15.58
C GLN A 305 -1.25 -5.89 -15.35
N ALA A 306 -1.59 -7.17 -15.50
CA ALA A 306 -2.97 -7.66 -15.40
C ALA A 306 -3.60 -7.53 -14.00
N LEU A 307 -2.79 -7.27 -12.94
CA LEU A 307 -3.30 -6.97 -11.60
C LEU A 307 -3.87 -5.56 -11.46
N VAL A 308 -3.58 -4.66 -12.39
CA VAL A 308 -3.95 -3.24 -12.29
C VAL A 308 -5.20 -2.98 -13.11
N LEU A 309 -6.25 -2.48 -12.44
CA LEU A 309 -7.44 -1.94 -13.09
C LEU A 309 -7.28 -0.42 -13.24
N VAL A 310 -7.60 0.10 -14.40
CA VAL A 310 -7.38 1.51 -14.75
C VAL A 310 -8.67 2.19 -15.18
N ASN A 311 -8.74 3.48 -14.89
CA ASN A 311 -9.76 4.40 -15.40
C ASN A 311 -9.25 5.03 -16.71
N LEU A 312 -9.87 4.69 -17.84
CA LEU A 312 -9.50 5.24 -19.18
C LEU A 312 -9.96 6.68 -19.38
N GLY A 313 -10.62 7.27 -18.39
CA GLY A 313 -11.26 8.58 -18.44
C GLY A 313 -12.78 8.44 -18.35
N GLY A 314 -13.36 9.11 -17.33
CA GLY A 314 -14.80 9.11 -17.09
C GLY A 314 -15.38 7.83 -16.47
N ALA A 315 -14.58 6.84 -16.08
CA ALA A 315 -15.07 5.69 -15.32
C ALA A 315 -15.56 6.12 -13.94
N THR A 316 -16.62 5.47 -13.48
CA THR A 316 -17.10 5.53 -12.09
C THR A 316 -16.58 4.35 -11.29
N GLY A 317 -16.71 4.40 -9.95
CA GLY A 317 -16.40 3.24 -9.11
C GLY A 317 -17.18 1.99 -9.50
N ARG A 318 -18.44 2.15 -9.93
CA ARG A 318 -19.28 1.04 -10.39
C ARG A 318 -18.74 0.37 -11.65
N ASP A 319 -18.17 1.14 -12.59
CA ASP A 319 -17.57 0.58 -13.80
C ASP A 319 -16.35 -0.29 -13.46
N VAL A 320 -15.51 0.16 -12.51
CA VAL A 320 -14.36 -0.61 -12.05
C VAL A 320 -14.80 -1.86 -11.28
N ILE A 321 -15.88 -1.79 -10.48
CA ILE A 321 -16.44 -2.95 -9.79
C ILE A 321 -16.98 -3.96 -10.80
N ALA A 322 -17.74 -3.53 -11.80
CA ALA A 322 -18.27 -4.40 -12.85
C ALA A 322 -17.14 -5.11 -13.61
N LEU A 323 -16.06 -4.40 -13.94
CA LEU A 323 -14.86 -5.01 -14.53
C LEU A 323 -14.22 -6.03 -13.57
N SER A 324 -14.05 -5.66 -12.29
CA SER A 324 -13.49 -6.56 -11.27
C SER A 324 -14.29 -7.86 -11.16
N ASP A 325 -15.63 -7.76 -11.13
CA ASP A 325 -16.50 -8.94 -11.02
C ASP A 325 -16.43 -9.81 -12.27
N ALA A 326 -16.38 -9.23 -13.46
CA ALA A 326 -16.19 -9.97 -14.72
C ALA A 326 -14.85 -10.72 -14.74
N VAL A 327 -13.77 -10.08 -14.30
CA VAL A 327 -12.43 -10.70 -14.17
C VAL A 327 -12.46 -11.84 -13.16
N ARG A 328 -13.07 -11.64 -11.98
CA ARG A 328 -13.20 -12.67 -10.93
C ARG A 328 -14.00 -13.88 -11.41
N ALA A 329 -15.13 -13.64 -12.08
CA ALA A 329 -15.95 -14.71 -12.65
C ALA A 329 -15.16 -15.54 -13.67
N SER A 330 -14.41 -14.91 -14.56
CA SER A 330 -13.58 -15.60 -15.56
C SER A 330 -12.47 -16.46 -14.93
N VAL A 331 -11.81 -15.94 -13.86
CA VAL A 331 -10.79 -16.72 -13.13
C VAL A 331 -11.41 -17.89 -12.39
N GLN A 332 -12.55 -17.66 -11.73
CA GLN A 332 -13.29 -18.73 -11.04
C GLN A 332 -13.74 -19.82 -12.01
N GLU A 333 -14.28 -19.46 -13.17
CA GLU A 333 -14.73 -20.41 -14.21
C GLU A 333 -13.57 -21.24 -14.75
N LYS A 334 -12.43 -20.59 -15.08
CA LYS A 334 -11.29 -21.25 -15.73
C LYS A 334 -10.45 -22.10 -14.79
N PHE A 335 -10.22 -21.60 -13.54
CA PHE A 335 -9.28 -22.20 -12.60
C PHE A 335 -9.92 -22.81 -11.35
N GLY A 336 -11.20 -22.51 -11.07
CA GLY A 336 -11.84 -22.88 -9.80
C GLY A 336 -11.21 -22.15 -8.59
N VAL A 337 -10.57 -21.01 -8.82
CA VAL A 337 -9.87 -20.22 -7.80
C VAL A 337 -10.53 -18.86 -7.63
N GLU A 338 -10.92 -18.53 -6.40
CA GLU A 338 -11.43 -17.20 -6.07
C GLU A 338 -10.26 -16.21 -5.90
N ILE A 339 -10.28 -15.10 -6.66
CA ILE A 339 -9.42 -13.95 -6.42
C ILE A 339 -10.21 -12.84 -5.74
N ARG A 340 -9.57 -12.12 -4.81
CA ARG A 340 -10.23 -11.09 -4.01
C ARG A 340 -9.58 -9.74 -4.21
N PRO A 341 -10.37 -8.65 -4.25
CA PRO A 341 -9.81 -7.30 -4.25
C PRO A 341 -8.94 -7.04 -3.03
N GLU A 342 -7.81 -6.35 -3.25
CA GLU A 342 -6.99 -5.74 -2.20
C GLU A 342 -7.48 -4.32 -1.87
N VAL A 343 -8.06 -3.66 -2.87
CA VAL A 343 -8.62 -2.30 -2.77
C VAL A 343 -9.87 -2.31 -1.89
N ASN A 344 -10.00 -1.28 -1.04
CA ASN A 344 -11.16 -1.14 -0.15
C ASN A 344 -12.28 -0.40 -0.87
N PHE A 345 -13.46 -0.99 -0.91
CA PHE A 345 -14.68 -0.40 -1.46
C PHE A 345 -15.37 0.46 -0.40
N ILE A 346 -15.73 1.70 -0.76
CA ILE A 346 -16.32 2.71 0.10
C ILE A 346 -17.68 3.15 -0.47
#